data_989fea4c201f94938fd1d152085bc65c
#
_entry.id   989fea4c201f94938fd1d152085bc65c
#
_cell.length_a   1.000
_cell.length_b   1.000
_cell.length_c   1.000
_cell.angle_alpha   90.00
_cell.angle_beta   90.00
_cell.angle_gamma   90.00
#
_symmetry.space_group_name_H-M   'P 1'
#
loop_
_entity.id
_entity.type
_entity.pdbx_description
1 polymer ?
#
loop_
_entity_poly.entity_id
_entity_poly.type
_entity_poly.pdbx_seq_one_letter_code
_entity_poly.pdbx_strand_id
1 'polypeptide(L)'
;MSASDEVLKTDVTNRIRSNHALEHATLHVLQEKGFNDRLGGISDPNGFWIYGNVDMESLLLAAREARDRLVRGESNLAVHENCGTNIAVSALAAGGLAWMGMRGTKGKPIRRLLRLPVAALLGLVGYQIAKPWGPQIQARVTTNADVSGMEIVEVKRQDILGTPVHRVVTRMAD
;
A
#
# COMPACT_ATOMS: atom_id res chain seq x y z
N MET A 1 3.29 -19.44 -23.12
CA MET A 1 2.80 -18.09 -22.77
C MET A 1 3.07 -17.21 -23.98
N SER A 2 2.06 -16.60 -24.58
CA SER A 2 2.18 -15.75 -25.78
C SER A 2 2.78 -14.38 -25.42
N ALA A 3 3.50 -13.73 -26.34
CA ALA A 3 3.97 -12.36 -26.16
C ALA A 3 2.82 -11.37 -25.82
N SER A 4 1.63 -11.61 -26.37
CA SER A 4 0.43 -10.86 -26.04
C SER A 4 0.00 -11.03 -24.56
N ASP A 5 0.15 -12.25 -23.98
CA ASP A 5 -0.16 -12.48 -22.57
C ASP A 5 0.82 -11.75 -21.63
N GLU A 6 2.06 -11.60 -22.04
CA GLU A 6 3.09 -10.91 -21.28
C GLU A 6 2.90 -9.40 -21.32
N VAL A 7 2.56 -8.85 -22.48
CA VAL A 7 2.22 -7.42 -22.65
C VAL A 7 1.01 -7.05 -21.82
N LEU A 8 -0.08 -7.83 -21.88
CA LEU A 8 -1.30 -7.59 -21.07
C LEU A 8 -1.03 -7.65 -19.57
N LYS A 9 -0.22 -8.60 -19.10
CA LYS A 9 0.18 -8.69 -17.69
C LYS A 9 0.99 -7.48 -17.25
N THR A 10 1.90 -7.01 -18.09
CA THR A 10 2.73 -5.83 -17.81
C THR A 10 1.87 -4.57 -17.71
N ASP A 11 0.88 -4.41 -18.61
CA ASP A 11 -0.04 -3.28 -18.58
C ASP A 11 -0.91 -3.29 -17.32
N VAL A 12 -1.54 -4.40 -16.97
CA VAL A 12 -2.35 -4.54 -15.75
C VAL A 12 -1.51 -4.26 -14.50
N THR A 13 -0.28 -4.76 -14.43
CA THR A 13 0.61 -4.53 -13.30
C THR A 13 0.97 -3.05 -13.17
N ASN A 14 1.28 -2.38 -14.28
CA ASN A 14 1.58 -0.95 -14.28
C ASN A 14 0.36 -0.13 -13.84
N ARG A 15 -0.83 -0.46 -14.31
CA ARG A 15 -2.08 0.21 -13.89
C ARG A 15 -2.32 0.07 -12.39
N ILE A 16 -2.14 -1.12 -11.80
CA ILE A 16 -2.24 -1.31 -10.35
C ILE A 16 -1.21 -0.44 -9.63
N ARG A 17 0.04 -0.41 -10.08
CA ARG A 17 1.12 0.37 -9.47
C ARG A 17 0.87 1.87 -9.55
N SER A 18 0.35 2.37 -10.66
CA SER A 18 0.00 3.79 -10.83
C SER A 18 -1.23 4.16 -10.00
N ASN A 19 -2.25 3.31 -9.92
CA ASN A 19 -3.40 3.50 -9.03
C ASN A 19 -2.96 3.49 -7.55
N HIS A 20 -2.01 2.64 -7.18
CA HIS A 20 -1.47 2.59 -5.82
C HIS A 20 -0.68 3.88 -5.47
N ALA A 21 0.10 4.41 -6.41
CA ALA A 21 0.76 5.69 -6.23
C ALA A 21 -0.25 6.84 -6.05
N LEU A 22 -1.32 6.86 -6.87
CA LEU A 22 -2.37 7.86 -6.79
C LEU A 22 -3.21 7.74 -5.51
N GLU A 23 -3.47 6.52 -5.04
CA GLU A 23 -4.10 6.27 -3.73
C GLU A 23 -3.29 6.90 -2.60
N HIS A 24 -1.97 6.60 -2.53
CA HIS A 24 -1.09 7.16 -1.50
C HIS A 24 -1.05 8.69 -1.56
N ALA A 25 -0.87 9.26 -2.75
CA ALA A 25 -0.86 10.70 -2.92
C ALA A 25 -2.20 11.34 -2.50
N THR A 26 -3.33 10.67 -2.78
CA THR A 26 -4.65 11.12 -2.35
C THR A 26 -4.77 11.12 -0.83
N LEU A 27 -4.27 10.09 -0.15
CA LEU A 27 -4.25 10.01 1.31
C LEU A 27 -3.39 11.14 1.91
N HIS A 28 -2.22 11.44 1.32
CA HIS A 28 -1.39 12.58 1.75
C HIS A 28 -2.13 13.91 1.63
N VAL A 29 -2.76 14.17 0.48
CA VAL A 29 -3.51 15.41 0.26
C VAL A 29 -4.69 15.53 1.23
N LEU A 30 -5.41 14.44 1.51
CA LEU A 30 -6.48 14.44 2.50
C LEU A 30 -5.94 14.75 3.91
N GLN A 31 -4.81 14.18 4.30
CA GLN A 31 -4.17 14.47 5.59
C GLN A 31 -3.74 15.94 5.69
N GLU A 32 -3.14 16.51 4.64
CA GLU A 32 -2.79 17.92 4.57
C GLU A 32 -4.02 18.85 4.72
N LYS A 33 -5.20 18.40 4.24
CA LYS A 33 -6.48 19.11 4.38
C LYS A 33 -7.18 18.90 5.73
N GLY A 34 -6.55 18.19 6.65
CA GLY A 34 -7.06 17.98 8.01
C GLY A 34 -7.98 16.77 8.19
N PHE A 35 -8.11 15.89 7.20
CA PHE A 35 -8.77 14.60 7.37
C PHE A 35 -7.85 13.66 8.15
N ASN A 36 -7.86 13.80 9.50
CA ASN A 36 -6.99 13.03 10.40
C ASN A 36 -7.61 11.71 10.86
N ASP A 37 -8.81 11.37 10.39
CA ASP A 37 -9.42 10.08 10.63
C ASP A 37 -8.58 8.96 10.04
N ARG A 38 -8.74 7.75 10.57
CA ARG A 38 -8.04 6.56 10.06
C ARG A 38 -8.54 6.23 8.65
N LEU A 39 -7.96 6.89 7.66
CA LEU A 39 -8.17 6.59 6.26
C LEU A 39 -7.24 5.45 5.85
N GLY A 40 -7.75 4.55 5.04
CA GLY A 40 -6.99 3.48 4.41
C GLY A 40 -7.41 3.31 2.97
N GLY A 41 -6.61 2.62 2.19
CA GLY A 41 -6.93 2.38 0.80
C GLY A 41 -6.48 1.01 0.30
N ILE A 42 -7.02 0.64 -0.84
CA ILE A 42 -6.60 -0.54 -1.61
C ILE A 42 -6.80 -0.27 -3.11
N SER A 43 -5.83 -0.63 -3.92
CA SER A 43 -5.82 -0.36 -5.36
C SER A 43 -6.01 -1.62 -6.19
N ASP A 44 -6.64 -1.44 -7.35
CA ASP A 44 -6.82 -2.45 -8.38
C ASP A 44 -6.56 -1.84 -9.80
N PRO A 45 -6.66 -2.60 -10.89
CA PRO A 45 -6.38 -2.08 -12.23
C PRO A 45 -7.29 -0.94 -12.71
N ASN A 46 -8.48 -0.77 -12.10
CA ASN A 46 -9.50 0.19 -12.53
C ASN A 46 -9.65 1.38 -11.57
N GLY A 47 -8.73 1.52 -10.60
CA GLY A 47 -8.75 2.60 -9.63
C GLY A 47 -8.37 2.15 -8.23
N PHE A 48 -8.95 2.82 -7.23
CA PHE A 48 -8.69 2.50 -5.83
C PHE A 48 -9.90 2.77 -4.94
N TRP A 49 -9.87 2.19 -3.77
CA TRP A 49 -10.87 2.36 -2.73
C TRP A 49 -10.27 3.16 -1.59
N ILE A 50 -11.06 4.06 -1.01
CA ILE A 50 -10.71 4.76 0.23
C ILE A 50 -11.75 4.39 1.29
N TYR A 51 -11.26 3.90 2.42
CA TYR A 51 -12.03 3.54 3.61
C TYR A 51 -11.93 4.67 4.63
N GLY A 52 -13.05 5.01 5.24
CA GLY A 52 -13.12 6.02 6.28
C GLY A 52 -14.05 7.17 5.94
N ASN A 53 -14.18 8.09 6.90
CA ASN A 53 -15.14 9.18 6.81
C ASN A 53 -14.57 10.38 6.06
N VAL A 54 -14.83 10.43 4.77
CA VAL A 54 -14.52 11.56 3.88
C VAL A 54 -15.73 11.81 2.99
N ASP A 55 -16.02 13.06 2.66
CA ASP A 55 -17.07 13.36 1.69
C ASP A 55 -16.56 13.19 0.25
N MET A 56 -17.48 12.90 -0.68
CA MET A 56 -17.12 12.60 -2.07
C MET A 56 -16.47 13.79 -2.79
N GLU A 57 -16.87 15.01 -2.48
CA GLU A 57 -16.32 16.20 -3.13
C GLU A 57 -14.88 16.44 -2.69
N SER A 58 -14.62 16.40 -1.38
CA SER A 58 -13.26 16.49 -0.83
C SER A 58 -12.34 15.39 -1.36
N LEU A 59 -12.84 14.16 -1.47
CA LEU A 59 -12.08 13.05 -2.02
C LEU A 59 -11.77 13.27 -3.51
N LEU A 60 -12.74 13.70 -4.31
CA LEU A 60 -12.52 13.98 -5.74
C LEU A 60 -11.50 15.10 -5.95
N LEU A 61 -11.62 16.18 -5.18
CA LEU A 61 -10.67 17.30 -5.24
C LEU A 61 -9.27 16.87 -4.80
N ALA A 62 -9.16 16.08 -3.72
CA ALA A 62 -7.89 15.55 -3.25
C ALA A 62 -7.24 14.60 -4.26
N ALA A 63 -8.01 13.72 -4.89
CA ALA A 63 -7.50 12.80 -5.90
C ALA A 63 -6.98 13.54 -7.15
N ARG A 64 -7.69 14.56 -7.61
CA ARG A 64 -7.24 15.41 -8.72
C ARG A 64 -5.97 16.19 -8.40
N GLU A 65 -5.92 16.81 -7.23
CA GLU A 65 -4.74 17.51 -6.74
C GLU A 65 -3.54 16.55 -6.62
N ALA A 66 -3.76 15.36 -6.05
CA ALA A 66 -2.74 14.32 -5.93
C ALA A 66 -2.17 13.90 -7.29
N ARG A 67 -3.05 13.68 -8.28
CA ARG A 67 -2.64 13.38 -9.65
C ARG A 67 -1.78 14.50 -10.23
N ASP A 68 -2.23 15.75 -10.12
CA ASP A 68 -1.53 16.89 -10.67
C ASP A 68 -0.17 17.13 -9.98
N ARG A 69 -0.06 16.86 -8.69
CA ARG A 69 1.21 16.92 -7.95
C ARG A 69 2.18 15.81 -8.39
N LEU A 70 1.70 14.58 -8.57
CA LEU A 70 2.51 13.49 -9.12
C LEU A 70 3.00 13.80 -10.54
N VAL A 71 2.15 14.34 -11.42
CA VAL A 71 2.51 14.78 -12.78
C VAL A 71 3.56 15.89 -12.74
N ARG A 72 3.53 16.79 -11.76
CA ARG A 72 4.58 17.80 -11.55
C ARG A 72 5.89 17.26 -10.98
N GLY A 73 5.96 15.95 -10.69
CA GLY A 73 7.17 15.29 -10.23
C GLY A 73 7.30 15.12 -8.71
N GLU A 74 6.24 15.38 -7.92
CA GLU A 74 6.22 15.12 -6.47
C GLU A 74 6.11 13.61 -6.17
N SER A 75 7.06 12.82 -6.66
CA SER A 75 7.05 11.35 -6.60
C SER A 75 7.11 10.78 -5.17
N ASN A 76 7.53 11.57 -4.19
CA ASN A 76 7.50 11.20 -2.77
C ASN A 76 6.08 10.93 -2.26
N LEU A 77 5.05 11.52 -2.86
CA LEU A 77 3.66 11.27 -2.53
C LEU A 77 3.20 9.83 -2.87
N ALA A 78 3.92 9.14 -3.76
CA ALA A 78 3.63 7.75 -4.09
C ALA A 78 4.03 6.76 -2.98
N VAL A 79 4.68 7.22 -1.91
CA VAL A 79 5.11 6.40 -0.77
C VAL A 79 4.35 6.84 0.47
N HIS A 80 3.70 5.89 1.15
CA HIS A 80 2.91 6.16 2.35
C HIS A 80 3.37 5.30 3.52
N GLU A 81 3.51 5.89 4.72
CA GLU A 81 4.05 5.18 5.89
C GLU A 81 3.17 4.00 6.35
N ASN A 82 1.86 4.16 6.26
CA ASN A 82 0.89 3.16 6.70
C ASN A 82 0.47 2.17 5.60
N CYS A 83 1.25 2.06 4.52
CA CYS A 83 0.97 1.11 3.45
C CYS A 83 1.13 -0.34 3.92
N GLY A 84 0.22 -1.22 3.46
CA GLY A 84 0.27 -2.66 3.73
C GLY A 84 1.59 -3.32 3.31
N THR A 85 2.30 -2.78 2.31
CA THR A 85 3.63 -3.25 1.91
C THR A 85 4.63 -3.12 3.06
N ASN A 86 4.62 -2.02 3.83
CA ASN A 86 5.50 -1.84 4.98
C ASN A 86 5.24 -2.88 6.07
N ILE A 87 3.95 -3.15 6.32
CA ILE A 87 3.52 -4.16 7.30
C ILE A 87 3.97 -5.54 6.85
N ALA A 88 3.74 -5.90 5.59
CA ALA A 88 4.09 -7.20 5.04
C ALA A 88 5.60 -7.47 5.08
N VAL A 89 6.43 -6.51 4.65
CA VAL A 89 7.90 -6.62 4.67
C VAL A 89 8.41 -6.79 6.09
N SER A 90 7.92 -5.95 7.01
CA SER A 90 8.33 -6.01 8.41
C SER A 90 7.88 -7.31 9.10
N ALA A 91 6.66 -7.78 8.81
CA ALA A 91 6.13 -9.03 9.36
C ALA A 91 6.89 -10.27 8.83
N LEU A 92 7.24 -10.29 7.56
CA LEU A 92 8.04 -11.38 6.96
C LEU A 92 9.44 -11.46 7.58
N ALA A 93 10.11 -10.33 7.75
CA ALA A 93 11.43 -10.28 8.37
C ALA A 93 11.37 -10.67 9.86
N ALA A 94 10.42 -10.13 10.60
CA ALA A 94 10.20 -10.47 12.00
C ALA A 94 9.87 -11.93 12.19
N GLY A 95 8.92 -12.46 11.43
CA GLY A 95 8.52 -13.87 11.47
C GLY A 95 9.63 -14.81 11.05
N GLY A 96 10.39 -14.46 10.01
CA GLY A 96 11.53 -15.25 9.54
C GLY A 96 12.63 -15.39 10.60
N LEU A 97 13.05 -14.28 11.23
CA LEU A 97 14.05 -14.32 12.29
C LEU A 97 13.54 -14.98 13.56
N ALA A 98 12.29 -14.74 13.96
CA ALA A 98 11.68 -15.43 15.08
C ALA A 98 11.63 -16.96 14.84
N TRP A 99 11.25 -17.39 13.63
CA TRP A 99 11.25 -18.79 13.24
C TRP A 99 12.65 -19.41 13.30
N MET A 100 13.68 -18.69 12.85
CA MET A 100 15.08 -19.14 12.98
C MET A 100 15.47 -19.36 14.44
N GLY A 101 15.07 -18.49 15.35
CA GLY A 101 15.28 -18.64 16.80
C GLY A 101 14.61 -19.90 17.38
N MET A 102 13.52 -20.36 16.77
CA MET A 102 12.77 -21.54 17.20
C MET A 102 13.22 -22.85 16.56
N ARG A 103 14.18 -22.84 15.62
CA ARG A 103 14.66 -24.06 14.94
C ARG A 103 15.24 -25.04 15.94
N GLY A 104 15.00 -26.33 15.69
CA GLY A 104 15.50 -27.44 16.55
C GLY A 104 14.76 -27.62 17.87
N THR A 105 13.60 -26.97 18.06
CA THR A 105 12.74 -27.17 19.25
C THR A 105 11.61 -28.19 19.03
N LYS A 106 11.48 -28.74 17.82
CA LYS A 106 10.42 -29.69 17.47
C LYS A 106 10.48 -30.92 18.41
N GLY A 107 9.35 -31.26 19.00
CA GLY A 107 9.25 -32.37 19.97
C GLY A 107 9.87 -32.10 21.37
N LYS A 108 10.30 -30.88 21.68
CA LYS A 108 10.97 -30.52 22.94
C LYS A 108 10.26 -29.31 23.58
N PRO A 109 9.13 -29.51 24.30
CA PRO A 109 8.29 -28.41 24.77
C PRO A 109 9.00 -27.45 25.74
N ILE A 110 9.80 -27.96 26.67
CA ILE A 110 10.55 -27.11 27.60
C ILE A 110 11.57 -26.23 26.85
N ARG A 111 12.31 -26.82 25.92
CA ARG A 111 13.27 -26.05 25.08
C ARG A 111 12.56 -24.99 24.21
N ARG A 112 11.36 -25.32 23.74
CA ARG A 112 10.53 -24.36 22.98
C ARG A 112 10.16 -23.17 23.85
N LEU A 113 9.71 -23.41 25.10
CA LEU A 113 9.35 -22.36 26.05
C LEU A 113 10.56 -21.46 26.38
N LEU A 114 11.72 -22.06 26.67
CA LEU A 114 12.94 -21.31 26.97
C LEU A 114 13.48 -20.50 25.82
N ARG A 115 13.12 -20.83 24.55
CA ARG A 115 13.54 -20.08 23.37
C ARG A 115 12.57 -18.98 22.94
N LEU A 116 11.37 -18.89 23.52
CA LEU A 116 10.42 -17.83 23.21
C LEU A 116 10.99 -16.42 23.36
N PRO A 117 11.69 -16.06 24.46
CA PRO A 117 12.29 -14.74 24.59
C PRO A 117 13.33 -14.44 23.50
N VAL A 118 14.14 -15.44 23.14
CA VAL A 118 15.14 -15.29 22.05
C VAL A 118 14.43 -15.09 20.70
N ALA A 119 13.39 -15.87 20.43
CA ALA A 119 12.62 -15.72 19.21
C ALA A 119 11.92 -14.35 19.14
N ALA A 120 11.37 -13.85 20.24
CA ALA A 120 10.77 -12.53 20.32
C ALA A 120 11.80 -11.41 20.05
N LEU A 121 13.00 -11.53 20.66
CA LEU A 121 14.08 -10.57 20.42
C LEU A 121 14.53 -10.59 18.94
N LEU A 122 14.72 -11.77 18.36
CA LEU A 122 15.07 -11.91 16.95
C LEU A 122 13.97 -11.36 16.03
N GLY A 123 12.70 -11.58 16.38
CA GLY A 123 11.57 -10.98 15.67
C GLY A 123 11.60 -9.46 15.72
N LEU A 124 11.86 -8.86 16.89
CA LEU A 124 12.02 -7.41 17.03
C LEU A 124 13.18 -6.88 16.20
N VAL A 125 14.32 -7.55 16.22
CA VAL A 125 15.48 -7.21 15.39
C VAL A 125 15.11 -7.26 13.90
N GLY A 126 14.42 -8.33 13.47
CA GLY A 126 13.94 -8.46 12.08
C GLY A 126 13.02 -7.32 11.65
N TYR A 127 12.07 -6.96 12.52
CA TYR A 127 11.18 -5.83 12.30
C TYR A 127 11.96 -4.52 12.11
N GLN A 128 12.90 -4.23 12.99
CA GLN A 128 13.69 -2.98 12.95
C GLN A 128 14.59 -2.90 11.71
N ILE A 129 15.23 -4.01 11.33
CA ILE A 129 16.04 -4.08 10.11
C ILE A 129 15.19 -3.88 8.86
N ALA A 130 13.98 -4.44 8.83
CA ALA A 130 13.10 -4.38 7.66
C ALA A 130 12.37 -3.04 7.50
N LYS A 131 12.14 -2.31 8.59
CA LYS A 131 11.38 -1.05 8.60
C LYS A 131 11.81 -0.06 7.51
N PRO A 132 13.10 0.24 7.26
CA PRO A 132 13.52 1.18 6.22
C PRO A 132 13.37 0.64 4.78
N TRP A 133 13.16 -0.67 4.62
CA TRP A 133 13.02 -1.28 3.29
C TRP A 133 11.61 -1.14 2.72
N GLY A 134 10.59 -1.02 3.58
CA GLY A 134 9.21 -0.86 3.15
C GLY A 134 9.00 0.29 2.16
N PRO A 135 9.38 1.54 2.50
CA PRO A 135 9.29 2.68 1.58
C PRO A 135 10.08 2.50 0.28
N GLN A 136 11.24 1.85 0.34
CA GLN A 136 12.05 1.58 -0.86
C GLN A 136 11.38 0.57 -1.79
N ILE A 137 10.74 -0.45 -1.23
CA ILE A 137 9.96 -1.44 -1.99
C ILE A 137 8.72 -0.76 -2.58
N GLN A 138 8.04 0.11 -1.85
CA GLN A 138 6.96 0.92 -2.40
C GLN A 138 7.44 1.67 -3.63
N ALA A 139 8.44 2.52 -3.50
CA ALA A 139 8.93 3.39 -4.56
C ALA A 139 9.40 2.64 -5.82
N ARG A 140 9.95 1.44 -5.67
CA ARG A 140 10.57 0.70 -6.79
C ARG A 140 9.69 -0.42 -7.35
N VAL A 141 8.85 -1.03 -6.52
CA VAL A 141 8.16 -2.28 -6.87
C VAL A 141 6.64 -2.11 -6.88
N THR A 142 6.05 -1.57 -5.82
CA THR A 142 4.59 -1.59 -5.65
C THR A 142 3.88 -0.33 -6.11
N THR A 143 4.60 0.79 -6.32
CA THR A 143 4.03 2.02 -6.87
C THR A 143 4.73 2.44 -8.16
N ASN A 144 4.04 3.23 -8.97
CA ASN A 144 4.57 3.92 -10.13
C ASN A 144 4.05 5.36 -10.10
N ALA A 145 4.94 6.32 -9.84
CA ALA A 145 4.58 7.73 -9.72
C ALA A 145 4.22 8.39 -11.06
N ASP A 146 4.50 7.73 -12.19
CA ASP A 146 4.04 8.21 -13.49
C ASP A 146 2.55 7.90 -13.66
N VAL A 147 1.76 8.93 -13.49
CA VAL A 147 0.30 8.95 -13.66
C VAL A 147 -0.15 9.93 -14.75
N SER A 148 0.77 10.37 -15.62
CA SER A 148 0.52 11.38 -16.64
C SER A 148 -0.61 11.01 -17.60
N GLY A 149 -0.73 9.73 -17.96
CA GLY A 149 -1.81 9.19 -18.78
C GLY A 149 -3.08 8.79 -18.01
N MET A 150 -3.18 9.08 -16.71
CA MET A 150 -4.35 8.67 -15.94
C MET A 150 -5.37 9.80 -15.80
N GLU A 151 -6.64 9.43 -15.95
CA GLU A 151 -7.78 10.31 -15.70
C GLU A 151 -8.62 9.75 -14.54
N ILE A 152 -9.10 10.63 -13.67
CA ILE A 152 -10.10 10.31 -12.66
C ILE A 152 -11.47 10.49 -13.28
N VAL A 153 -12.20 9.39 -13.46
CA VAL A 153 -13.50 9.36 -14.13
C VAL A 153 -14.60 9.79 -13.18
N GLU A 154 -14.68 9.14 -12.00
CA GLU A 154 -15.75 9.37 -11.03
C GLU A 154 -15.35 8.89 -9.63
N VAL A 155 -16.07 9.39 -8.63
CA VAL A 155 -16.04 8.89 -7.25
C VAL A 155 -17.44 8.39 -6.89
N LYS A 156 -17.52 7.17 -6.35
CA LYS A 156 -18.77 6.56 -5.87
C LYS A 156 -18.65 6.24 -4.40
N ARG A 157 -19.68 6.53 -3.61
CA ARG A 157 -19.78 6.10 -2.22
C ARG A 157 -20.58 4.82 -2.11
N GLN A 158 -20.10 3.92 -1.27
CA GLN A 158 -20.79 2.70 -0.85
C GLN A 158 -20.65 2.56 0.67
N ASP A 159 -21.63 1.94 1.31
CA ASP A 159 -21.54 1.60 2.73
C ASP A 159 -21.39 0.07 2.85
N ILE A 160 -20.24 -0.37 3.38
CA ILE A 160 -19.96 -1.79 3.59
C ILE A 160 -19.93 -2.04 5.10
N LEU A 161 -20.91 -2.81 5.59
CA LEU A 161 -21.07 -3.14 7.02
C LEU A 161 -21.03 -1.90 7.95
N GLY A 162 -21.64 -0.80 7.51
CA GLY A 162 -21.71 0.45 8.29
C GLY A 162 -20.42 1.31 8.22
N THR A 163 -19.46 0.90 7.42
CA THR A 163 -18.25 1.69 7.15
C THR A 163 -18.39 2.38 5.79
N PRO A 164 -18.24 3.71 5.72
CA PRO A 164 -18.23 4.40 4.45
C PRO A 164 -16.98 4.03 3.64
N VAL A 165 -17.19 3.64 2.39
CA VAL A 165 -16.17 3.25 1.45
C VAL A 165 -16.38 4.00 0.14
N HIS A 166 -15.32 4.56 -0.40
CA HIS A 166 -15.37 5.37 -1.59
C HIS A 166 -14.56 4.71 -2.70
N ARG A 167 -15.18 4.52 -3.85
CA ARG A 167 -14.53 4.04 -5.07
C ARG A 167 -14.09 5.22 -5.93
N VAL A 168 -12.81 5.38 -6.15
CA VAL A 168 -12.26 6.28 -7.17
C VAL A 168 -11.97 5.45 -8.42
N VAL A 169 -12.64 5.76 -9.51
CA VAL A 169 -12.47 5.08 -10.80
C VAL A 169 -11.49 5.85 -11.65
N THR A 170 -10.49 5.15 -12.18
CA THR A 170 -9.48 5.73 -13.07
C THR A 170 -9.50 5.05 -14.43
N ARG A 171 -9.04 5.78 -15.44
CA ARG A 171 -8.86 5.29 -16.81
C ARG A 171 -7.52 5.79 -17.34
N MET A 172 -6.84 5.00 -18.15
CA MET A 172 -5.73 5.49 -18.97
C MET A 172 -6.31 6.26 -20.14
N ALA A 173 -5.79 7.47 -20.37
CA ALA A 173 -6.09 8.21 -21.59
C ALA A 173 -5.44 7.49 -22.78
N ASP A 174 -6.18 7.36 -23.85
CA ASP A 174 -5.72 6.77 -25.13
C ASP A 174 -4.69 7.67 -25.81
#